data_af6480dda35b5ebf70163fb9ef5b9a0b
#
_entry.id   af6480dda35b5ebf70163fb9ef5b9a0b
#
_cell.length_a   1.000
_cell.length_b   1.000
_cell.length_c   1.000
_cell.angle_alpha   90.00
_cell.angle_beta   90.00
_cell.angle_gamma   90.00
#
_symmetry.space_group_name_H-M   'P 1'
#
loop_
_entity.id
_entity.type
_entity.pdbx_description
1 polymer ?
#
loop_
_entity_poly.entity_id
_entity_poly.type
_entity_poly.pdbx_seq_one_letter_code
_entity_poly.pdbx_strand_id
1 'polypeptide(L)'
;SSSNIGFIFQDHRLIPWLTVKENLLIISKDKDINQINELLNIVGLNDILDVYPKNLSGGMARRVSFVRAFINKPKVIFLDEPFISLDYPTATSLKKDFLNLCKKFNTTVILVTHDLSEAIYLSNRILFFSKNPANQILEYENLNNQEFNLKKIDEIKNEILEKHPHILEGFLWKKLF
;
A
#
# COMPACT_ATOMS: atom_id res chain seq x y z
N SER A 1 16.96 4.27 17.95
CA SER A 1 15.50 4.43 17.79
C SER A 1 15.05 3.90 16.45
N SER A 2 14.84 2.59 16.39
CA SER A 2 14.48 1.82 15.16
C SER A 2 12.99 1.83 14.79
N SER A 3 12.23 2.79 15.24
CA SER A 3 10.76 2.67 15.24
C SER A 3 10.02 3.57 14.23
N ASN A 4 10.72 4.11 13.26
CA ASN A 4 10.13 5.03 12.29
C ASN A 4 9.78 4.37 10.94
N ILE A 5 9.88 3.05 10.84
CA ILE A 5 9.65 2.32 9.59
C ILE A 5 8.57 1.27 9.81
N GLY A 6 7.56 1.24 8.93
CA GLY A 6 6.57 0.19 8.84
C GLY A 6 6.75 -0.67 7.59
N PHE A 7 6.24 -1.90 7.62
CA PHE A 7 6.24 -2.81 6.48
C PHE A 7 4.86 -3.43 6.29
N ILE A 8 4.41 -3.48 5.04
CA ILE A 8 3.22 -4.20 4.61
C ILE A 8 3.66 -5.15 3.51
N PHE A 9 3.54 -6.44 3.78
CA PHE A 9 3.94 -7.50 2.86
C PHE A 9 2.74 -7.97 2.02
N GLN A 10 3.01 -8.73 0.98
CA GLN A 10 2.00 -9.39 0.17
C GLN A 10 1.06 -10.26 1.03
N ASP A 11 1.63 -11.05 1.94
CA ASP A 11 0.88 -11.79 2.95
C ASP A 11 0.57 -10.93 4.17
N HIS A 12 -0.57 -11.17 4.82
CA HIS A 12 -0.98 -10.39 6.01
C HIS A 12 -0.06 -10.60 7.21
N ARG A 13 0.59 -11.75 7.29
CA ARG A 13 1.52 -12.15 8.38
C ARG A 13 0.93 -11.92 9.77
N LEU A 14 -0.39 -12.12 9.92
CA LEU A 14 -1.01 -12.14 11.24
C LEU A 14 -0.66 -13.47 11.92
N ILE A 15 -0.40 -13.39 13.23
CA ILE A 15 -0.11 -14.57 14.05
C ILE A 15 -1.42 -15.32 14.27
N PRO A 16 -1.58 -16.55 13.73
CA PRO A 16 -2.89 -17.19 13.60
C PRO A 16 -3.53 -17.62 14.93
N TRP A 17 -2.74 -17.82 15.97
CA TRP A 17 -3.21 -18.21 17.31
C TRP A 17 -3.41 -17.02 18.25
N LEU A 18 -3.17 -15.80 17.80
CA LEU A 18 -3.45 -14.56 18.52
C LEU A 18 -4.69 -13.88 17.93
N THR A 19 -5.49 -13.25 18.79
CA THR A 19 -6.60 -12.39 18.38
C THR A 19 -6.09 -11.15 17.63
N VAL A 20 -6.97 -10.38 17.00
CA VAL A 20 -6.63 -9.08 16.40
C VAL A 20 -5.98 -8.17 17.42
N LYS A 21 -6.58 -8.05 18.62
CA LYS A 21 -6.05 -7.27 19.73
C LYS A 21 -4.61 -7.66 20.06
N GLU A 22 -4.35 -8.94 20.25
CA GLU A 22 -3.03 -9.46 20.61
C GLU A 22 -2.02 -9.24 19.48
N ASN A 23 -2.42 -9.45 18.21
CA ASN A 23 -1.60 -9.16 17.04
C ASN A 23 -1.17 -7.68 16.95
N LEU A 24 -2.00 -6.77 17.42
CA LEU A 24 -1.71 -5.33 17.43
C LEU A 24 -0.93 -4.93 18.69
N LEU A 25 -1.28 -5.47 19.85
CA LEU A 25 -0.59 -5.17 21.10
C LEU A 25 0.86 -5.65 21.14
N ILE A 26 1.18 -6.78 20.51
CA ILE A 26 2.54 -7.35 20.55
C ILE A 26 3.58 -6.40 19.97
N ILE A 27 3.20 -5.57 19.00
CA ILE A 27 4.09 -4.60 18.35
C ILE A 27 3.87 -3.16 18.82
N SER A 28 2.73 -2.87 19.46
CA SER A 28 2.42 -1.54 19.98
C SER A 28 3.34 -1.18 21.13
N LYS A 29 4.00 -0.03 21.05
CA LYS A 29 4.88 0.48 22.11
C LYS A 29 4.08 0.93 23.31
N ASP A 30 3.02 1.69 23.07
CA ASP A 30 2.24 2.34 24.11
C ASP A 30 1.18 1.40 24.72
N LYS A 31 0.93 0.23 24.08
CA LYS A 31 -0.12 -0.74 24.48
C LYS A 31 -1.51 -0.10 24.65
N ASP A 32 -1.77 0.99 23.94
CA ASP A 32 -3.01 1.77 24.05
C ASP A 32 -4.13 1.14 23.21
N ILE A 33 -5.13 0.60 23.91
CA ILE A 33 -6.31 -0.01 23.28
C ILE A 33 -7.18 1.04 22.60
N ASN A 34 -7.25 2.26 23.12
CA ASN A 34 -8.05 3.33 22.51
C ASN A 34 -7.46 3.72 21.16
N GLN A 35 -6.13 3.84 21.06
CA GLN A 35 -5.44 4.07 19.79
C GLN A 35 -5.69 2.93 18.81
N ILE A 36 -5.66 1.68 19.26
CA ILE A 36 -5.95 0.51 18.41
C ILE A 36 -7.37 0.59 17.85
N ASN A 37 -8.37 0.86 18.70
CA ASN A 37 -9.75 1.01 18.26
C ASN A 37 -9.92 2.17 17.27
N GLU A 38 -9.30 3.31 17.53
CA GLU A 38 -9.33 4.45 16.61
C GLU A 38 -8.78 4.08 15.22
N LEU A 39 -7.67 3.35 15.16
CA LEU A 39 -7.08 2.92 13.91
C LEU A 39 -7.94 1.88 13.18
N LEU A 40 -8.52 0.93 13.90
CA LEU A 40 -9.47 -0.04 13.35
C LEU A 40 -10.72 0.66 12.78
N ASN A 41 -11.25 1.66 13.47
CA ASN A 41 -12.39 2.44 12.99
C ASN A 41 -12.07 3.19 11.69
N ILE A 42 -10.86 3.74 11.51
CA ILE A 42 -10.44 4.42 10.26
C ILE A 42 -10.51 3.48 9.05
N VAL A 43 -10.23 2.19 9.26
CA VAL A 43 -10.29 1.18 8.20
C VAL A 43 -11.62 0.41 8.21
N GLY A 44 -12.64 0.91 8.88
CA GLY A 44 -13.99 0.33 8.90
C GLY A 44 -14.09 -1.03 9.59
N LEU A 45 -13.25 -1.28 10.60
CA LEU A 45 -13.26 -2.52 11.38
C LEU A 45 -13.63 -2.23 12.82
N ASN A 46 -14.91 -2.43 13.15
CA ASN A 46 -15.43 -2.29 14.52
C ASN A 46 -15.62 -3.67 15.15
N ASP A 47 -15.51 -3.75 16.47
CA ASP A 47 -15.86 -4.91 17.29
C ASP A 47 -15.17 -6.23 16.91
N ILE A 48 -13.91 -6.15 16.40
CA ILE A 48 -13.15 -7.33 15.97
C ILE A 48 -11.94 -7.65 16.86
N LEU A 49 -11.76 -6.97 17.96
CA LEU A 49 -10.57 -7.11 18.82
C LEU A 49 -10.32 -8.55 19.27
N ASP A 50 -11.37 -9.28 19.60
CA ASP A 50 -11.29 -10.66 20.11
C ASP A 50 -11.42 -11.72 18.99
N VAL A 51 -11.47 -11.29 17.71
CA VAL A 51 -11.57 -12.18 16.55
C VAL A 51 -10.19 -12.73 16.20
N TYR A 52 -10.13 -14.02 15.87
CA TYR A 52 -8.90 -14.68 15.39
C TYR A 52 -8.74 -14.50 13.87
N PRO A 53 -7.49 -14.47 13.35
CA PRO A 53 -7.22 -14.29 11.92
C PRO A 53 -7.97 -15.25 11.00
N LYS A 54 -8.17 -16.50 11.41
CA LYS A 54 -8.91 -17.53 10.64
C LYS A 54 -10.38 -17.17 10.38
N ASN A 55 -10.95 -16.27 11.18
CA ASN A 55 -12.34 -15.82 11.07
C ASN A 55 -12.48 -14.49 10.33
N LEU A 56 -11.37 -13.91 9.85
CA LEU A 56 -11.36 -12.68 9.06
C LEU A 56 -11.46 -13.01 7.56
N SER A 57 -12.20 -12.18 6.82
CA SER A 57 -12.06 -12.19 5.35
C SER A 57 -10.66 -11.69 4.94
N GLY A 58 -10.23 -11.99 3.71
CA GLY A 58 -8.94 -11.50 3.19
C GLY A 58 -8.81 -9.98 3.28
N GLY A 59 -9.88 -9.24 2.93
CA GLY A 59 -9.92 -7.78 3.05
C GLY A 59 -9.82 -7.29 4.50
N MET A 60 -10.50 -7.96 5.46
CA MET A 60 -10.39 -7.63 6.89
C MET A 60 -8.98 -7.90 7.41
N ALA A 61 -8.38 -9.05 7.08
CA ALA A 61 -7.02 -9.38 7.47
C ALA A 61 -6.01 -8.37 6.90
N ARG A 62 -6.23 -7.90 5.67
CA ARG A 62 -5.41 -6.83 5.05
C ARG A 62 -5.53 -5.53 5.81
N ARG A 63 -6.74 -5.09 6.17
CA ARG A 63 -6.95 -3.88 6.98
C ARG A 63 -6.26 -3.97 8.34
N VAL A 64 -6.36 -5.12 9.02
CA VAL A 64 -5.63 -5.34 10.28
C VAL A 64 -4.12 -5.25 10.08
N SER A 65 -3.57 -5.77 8.96
CA SER A 65 -2.14 -5.62 8.64
C SER A 65 -1.73 -4.16 8.40
N PHE A 66 -2.60 -3.34 7.83
CA PHE A 66 -2.38 -1.90 7.70
C PHE A 66 -2.33 -1.24 9.08
N VAL A 67 -3.33 -1.46 9.92
CA VAL A 67 -3.36 -0.93 11.29
C VAL A 67 -2.10 -1.31 12.04
N ARG A 68 -1.66 -2.57 11.92
CA ARG A 68 -0.41 -3.05 12.52
C ARG A 68 0.82 -2.27 12.05
N ALA A 69 0.92 -1.93 10.77
CA ALA A 69 2.04 -1.15 10.23
C ALA A 69 2.03 0.30 10.73
N PHE A 70 0.84 0.88 10.96
CA PHE A 70 0.69 2.27 11.39
C PHE A 70 0.66 2.49 12.90
N ILE A 71 0.55 1.43 13.71
CA ILE A 71 0.30 1.54 15.16
C ILE A 71 1.37 2.34 15.91
N ASN A 72 2.62 2.29 15.46
CA ASN A 72 3.72 3.06 16.03
C ASN A 72 4.01 4.37 15.26
N LYS A 73 3.05 4.87 14.49
CA LYS A 73 3.10 6.15 13.76
C LYS A 73 4.39 6.28 12.92
N PRO A 74 4.65 5.37 11.97
CA PRO A 74 5.90 5.36 11.22
C PRO A 74 6.02 6.58 10.32
N LYS A 75 7.25 7.07 10.12
CA LYS A 75 7.54 8.13 9.14
C LYS A 75 7.63 7.59 7.71
N VAL A 76 8.03 6.34 7.57
CA VAL A 76 8.17 5.67 6.28
C VAL A 76 7.49 4.29 6.35
N ILE A 77 6.74 3.93 5.32
CA ILE A 77 6.19 2.58 5.14
C ILE A 77 6.63 2.02 3.79
N PHE A 78 7.09 0.77 3.81
CA PHE A 78 7.33 -0.02 2.63
C PHE A 78 6.15 -0.95 2.38
N LEU A 79 5.66 -0.97 1.12
CA LEU A 79 4.62 -1.85 0.64
C LEU A 79 5.18 -2.74 -0.46
N ASP A 80 4.96 -4.03 -0.33
CA ASP A 80 5.35 -5.04 -1.31
C ASP A 80 4.10 -5.75 -1.83
N GLU A 81 3.67 -5.40 -3.06
CA GLU A 81 2.49 -5.93 -3.76
C GLU A 81 1.22 -6.02 -2.86
N PRO A 82 0.84 -4.93 -2.17
CA PRO A 82 -0.14 -5.01 -1.06
C PRO A 82 -1.57 -5.29 -1.51
N PHE A 83 -1.90 -5.13 -2.79
CA PHE A 83 -3.29 -5.26 -3.29
C PHE A 83 -3.45 -6.39 -4.32
N ILE A 84 -2.42 -7.22 -4.49
CA ILE A 84 -2.45 -8.36 -5.42
C ILE A 84 -3.54 -9.37 -5.04
N SER A 85 -4.13 -10.02 -6.04
CA SER A 85 -5.15 -11.07 -5.89
C SER A 85 -6.45 -10.63 -5.20
N LEU A 86 -6.72 -9.33 -5.17
CA LEU A 86 -7.97 -8.79 -4.66
C LEU A 86 -8.91 -8.43 -5.83
N ASP A 87 -10.21 -8.64 -5.61
CA ASP A 87 -11.22 -8.13 -6.52
C ASP A 87 -11.24 -6.60 -6.52
N TYR A 88 -11.65 -6.02 -7.63
CA TYR A 88 -11.60 -4.56 -7.84
C TYR A 88 -12.29 -3.72 -6.75
N PRO A 89 -13.54 -4.04 -6.29
CA PRO A 89 -14.19 -3.29 -5.23
C PRO A 89 -13.40 -3.32 -3.91
N THR A 90 -12.90 -4.50 -3.52
CA THR A 90 -12.10 -4.69 -2.31
C THR A 90 -10.79 -3.92 -2.39
N ALA A 91 -10.06 -4.03 -3.51
CA ALA A 91 -8.81 -3.30 -3.72
C ALA A 91 -9.02 -1.78 -3.65
N THR A 92 -10.09 -1.26 -4.28
CA THR A 92 -10.41 0.18 -4.26
C THR A 92 -10.71 0.68 -2.85
N SER A 93 -11.49 -0.08 -2.08
CA SER A 93 -11.80 0.26 -0.68
C SER A 93 -10.52 0.27 0.18
N LEU A 94 -9.69 -0.76 0.05
CA LEU A 94 -8.43 -0.88 0.80
C LEU A 94 -7.43 0.24 0.47
N LYS A 95 -7.33 0.65 -0.80
CA LYS A 95 -6.49 1.79 -1.21
C LYS A 95 -6.94 3.08 -0.53
N LYS A 96 -8.25 3.32 -0.43
CA LYS A 96 -8.80 4.48 0.30
C LYS A 96 -8.46 4.43 1.79
N ASP A 97 -8.66 3.28 2.43
CA ASP A 97 -8.36 3.08 3.85
C ASP A 97 -6.87 3.33 4.13
N PHE A 98 -6.00 2.80 3.27
CA PHE A 98 -4.56 3.03 3.33
C PHE A 98 -4.18 4.51 3.20
N LEU A 99 -4.75 5.23 2.21
CA LEU A 99 -4.51 6.65 2.03
C LEU A 99 -4.99 7.48 3.22
N ASN A 100 -6.11 7.11 3.86
CA ASN A 100 -6.61 7.78 5.06
C ASN A 100 -5.60 7.66 6.22
N LEU A 101 -5.01 6.47 6.41
CA LEU A 101 -3.95 6.26 7.39
C LEU A 101 -2.69 7.08 7.05
N CYS A 102 -2.26 7.10 5.80
CA CYS A 102 -1.12 7.89 5.35
C CYS A 102 -1.31 9.39 5.65
N LYS A 103 -2.48 9.93 5.31
CA LYS A 103 -2.83 11.34 5.57
C LYS A 103 -2.83 11.66 7.07
N LYS A 104 -3.45 10.79 7.89
CA LYS A 104 -3.50 10.98 9.35
C LYS A 104 -2.12 11.10 9.97
N PHE A 105 -1.15 10.31 9.52
CA PHE A 105 0.19 10.28 10.11
C PHE A 105 1.27 11.01 9.32
N ASN A 106 0.91 11.63 8.19
CA ASN A 106 1.86 12.27 7.28
C ASN A 106 3.05 11.34 6.96
N THR A 107 2.74 10.10 6.57
CA THR A 107 3.71 9.03 6.36
C THR A 107 4.21 9.02 4.92
N THR A 108 5.52 8.92 4.72
CA THR A 108 6.12 8.67 3.41
C THR A 108 5.94 7.19 3.03
N VAL A 109 5.55 6.94 1.80
CA VAL A 109 5.28 5.58 1.29
C VAL A 109 6.26 5.22 0.19
N ILE A 110 6.81 4.02 0.26
CA ILE A 110 7.56 3.38 -0.82
C ILE A 110 6.78 2.12 -1.22
N LEU A 111 6.17 2.16 -2.39
CA LEU A 111 5.36 1.07 -2.94
C LEU A 111 6.14 0.33 -4.02
N VAL A 112 6.22 -0.98 -3.91
CA VAL A 112 6.64 -1.89 -4.99
C VAL A 112 5.40 -2.54 -5.55
N THR A 113 5.17 -2.38 -6.85
CA THR A 113 4.05 -3.00 -7.57
C THR A 113 4.39 -3.17 -9.04
N HIS A 114 3.77 -4.15 -9.69
CA HIS A 114 3.82 -4.32 -11.14
C HIS A 114 2.57 -3.73 -11.84
N ASP A 115 1.58 -3.23 -11.08
CA ASP A 115 0.38 -2.58 -11.61
C ASP A 115 0.60 -1.07 -11.76
N LEU A 116 0.74 -0.61 -13.02
CA LEU A 116 0.92 0.81 -13.33
C LEU A 116 -0.27 1.66 -12.88
N SER A 117 -1.50 1.15 -12.95
CA SER A 117 -2.69 1.87 -12.50
C SER A 117 -2.66 2.10 -10.99
N GLU A 118 -2.15 1.13 -10.24
CA GLU A 118 -1.94 1.23 -8.81
C GLU A 118 -0.84 2.26 -8.46
N ALA A 119 0.30 2.20 -9.16
CA ALA A 119 1.38 3.17 -9.00
C ALA A 119 0.87 4.60 -9.27
N ILE A 120 0.11 4.82 -10.35
CA ILE A 120 -0.49 6.12 -10.67
C ILE A 120 -1.46 6.56 -9.58
N TYR A 121 -2.30 5.66 -9.06
CA TYR A 121 -3.29 5.99 -8.04
C TYR A 121 -2.68 6.39 -6.69
N LEU A 122 -1.58 5.74 -6.28
CA LEU A 122 -1.06 5.84 -4.91
C LEU A 122 0.17 6.73 -4.76
N SER A 123 0.88 7.06 -5.85
CA SER A 123 2.18 7.73 -5.75
C SER A 123 2.22 9.12 -6.36
N ASN A 124 3.12 9.96 -5.83
CA ASN A 124 3.48 11.25 -6.42
C ASN A 124 4.62 11.12 -7.44
N ARG A 125 5.37 10.02 -7.38
CA ARG A 125 6.53 9.76 -8.22
C ARG A 125 6.63 8.26 -8.49
N ILE A 126 6.82 7.90 -9.75
CA ILE A 126 6.94 6.50 -10.20
C ILE A 126 8.34 6.32 -10.80
N LEU A 127 9.05 5.32 -10.28
CA LEU A 127 10.35 4.90 -10.79
C LEU A 127 10.20 3.57 -11.51
N PHE A 128 10.66 3.52 -12.75
CA PHE A 128 10.68 2.29 -13.55
C PHE A 128 12.08 1.70 -13.55
N PHE A 129 12.16 0.39 -13.37
CA PHE A 129 13.42 -0.33 -13.33
C PHE A 129 13.50 -1.37 -14.45
N SER A 130 14.72 -1.58 -14.99
CA SER A 130 15.01 -2.69 -15.91
C SER A 130 15.03 -4.03 -15.17
N LYS A 131 14.86 -5.14 -15.93
CA LYS A 131 14.88 -6.49 -15.34
C LYS A 131 16.25 -6.87 -14.79
N ASN A 132 17.27 -6.94 -15.61
CA ASN A 132 18.63 -7.35 -15.21
C ASN A 132 19.69 -6.61 -16.03
N PRO A 133 20.61 -5.88 -15.37
CA PRO A 133 20.58 -5.49 -13.96
C PRO A 133 19.43 -4.50 -13.68
N ALA A 134 18.96 -4.43 -12.44
CA ALA A 134 17.90 -3.53 -12.02
C ALA A 134 18.43 -2.08 -11.95
N ASN A 135 18.36 -1.36 -13.07
CA ASN A 135 18.70 0.06 -13.15
C ASN A 135 17.44 0.89 -13.30
N GLN A 136 17.42 2.09 -12.72
CA GLN A 136 16.37 3.05 -13.00
C GLN A 136 16.44 3.48 -14.46
N ILE A 137 15.33 3.27 -15.18
CA ILE A 137 15.24 3.56 -16.62
C ILE A 137 14.38 4.78 -16.92
N LEU A 138 13.36 5.05 -16.09
CA LEU A 138 12.48 6.21 -16.23
C LEU A 138 12.02 6.67 -14.86
N GLU A 139 11.81 7.97 -14.71
CA GLU A 139 11.11 8.59 -13.60
C GLU A 139 9.92 9.39 -14.15
N TYR A 140 8.75 9.21 -13.55
CA TYR A 140 7.54 9.95 -13.89
C TYR A 140 7.03 10.68 -12.66
N GLU A 141 6.90 12.01 -12.74
CA GLU A 141 6.30 12.83 -11.70
C GLU A 141 4.78 12.89 -11.87
N ASN A 142 4.06 12.43 -10.87
CA ASN A 142 2.61 12.39 -10.85
C ASN A 142 2.04 13.53 -9.99
N LEU A 143 2.04 14.74 -10.54
CA LEU A 143 1.69 15.97 -9.81
C LEU A 143 0.19 16.13 -9.50
N ASN A 144 -0.69 15.31 -10.09
CA ASN A 144 -2.13 15.48 -10.04
C ASN A 144 -2.85 14.60 -8.99
N ASN A 145 -2.21 14.26 -7.91
CA ASN A 145 -2.59 13.21 -6.96
C ASN A 145 -3.81 13.51 -6.06
N GLN A 146 -4.59 14.56 -6.29
CA GLN A 146 -5.62 14.95 -5.31
C GLN A 146 -7.06 14.54 -5.66
N GLU A 147 -7.36 14.21 -6.92
CA GLU A 147 -8.70 13.81 -7.35
C GLU A 147 -8.65 12.76 -8.48
N PHE A 148 -8.18 11.54 -8.16
CA PHE A 148 -8.18 10.48 -9.16
C PHE A 148 -9.55 9.85 -9.33
N ASN A 149 -10.11 10.02 -10.54
CA ASN A 149 -11.09 9.09 -11.08
C ASN A 149 -10.41 8.10 -12.04
N LEU A 150 -11.06 6.99 -12.32
CA LEU A 150 -10.56 5.94 -13.21
C LEU A 150 -10.13 6.47 -14.58
N LYS A 151 -10.91 7.39 -15.15
CA LYS A 151 -10.65 7.98 -16.47
C LYS A 151 -9.29 8.67 -16.51
N LYS A 152 -8.94 9.42 -15.48
CA LYS A 152 -7.65 10.12 -15.40
C LYS A 152 -6.48 9.16 -15.22
N ILE A 153 -6.68 8.06 -14.49
CA ILE A 153 -5.67 7.01 -14.36
C ILE A 153 -5.39 6.37 -15.73
N ASP A 154 -6.44 6.06 -16.48
CA ASP A 154 -6.31 5.47 -17.82
C ASP A 154 -5.64 6.45 -18.81
N GLU A 155 -5.98 7.74 -18.75
CA GLU A 155 -5.32 8.78 -19.56
C GLU A 155 -3.81 8.84 -19.30
N ILE A 156 -3.40 8.90 -18.03
CA ILE A 156 -1.97 8.91 -17.63
C ILE A 156 -1.28 7.61 -18.03
N LYS A 157 -1.93 6.47 -17.81
CA LYS A 157 -1.41 5.17 -18.18
C LYS A 157 -1.15 5.08 -19.69
N ASN A 158 -2.12 5.51 -20.50
CA ASN A 158 -1.99 5.51 -21.95
C ASN A 158 -0.88 6.47 -22.40
N GLU A 159 -0.77 7.67 -21.82
CA GLU A 159 0.32 8.60 -22.12
C GLU A 159 1.70 7.98 -21.87
N ILE A 160 1.87 7.30 -20.73
CA ILE A 160 3.15 6.62 -20.39
C ILE A 160 3.45 5.51 -21.40
N LEU A 161 2.45 4.68 -21.73
CA LEU A 161 2.62 3.53 -22.63
C LEU A 161 2.81 3.95 -24.10
N GLU A 162 2.18 5.03 -24.56
CA GLU A 162 2.40 5.58 -25.89
C GLU A 162 3.83 6.14 -26.05
N LYS A 163 4.33 6.85 -25.03
CA LYS A 163 5.71 7.37 -25.02
C LYS A 163 6.77 6.29 -24.82
N HIS A 164 6.43 5.24 -24.10
CA HIS A 164 7.33 4.17 -23.69
C HIS A 164 6.67 2.78 -23.81
N PRO A 165 6.42 2.26 -25.03
CA PRO A 165 5.64 1.05 -25.25
C PRO A 165 6.13 -0.22 -24.53
N HIS A 166 7.43 -0.32 -24.27
CA HIS A 166 8.06 -1.49 -23.62
C HIS A 166 8.46 -1.24 -22.17
N ILE A 167 7.99 -0.15 -21.56
CA ILE A 167 8.40 0.22 -20.20
C ILE A 167 8.05 -0.84 -19.15
N LEU A 168 6.90 -1.51 -19.29
CA LEU A 168 6.45 -2.57 -18.39
C LEU A 168 7.23 -3.88 -18.59
N GLU A 169 7.92 -4.04 -19.71
CA GLU A 169 8.84 -5.16 -19.98
C GLU A 169 10.24 -4.92 -19.40
N GLY A 170 10.49 -3.73 -18.86
CA GLY A 170 11.77 -3.33 -18.29
C GLY A 170 12.77 -2.85 -19.36
N PHE A 171 12.27 -2.32 -20.49
CA PHE A 171 13.09 -1.76 -21.57
C PHE A 171 12.66 -0.35 -21.92
N LEU A 172 13.63 0.56 -22.10
CA LEU A 172 13.44 1.78 -22.87
C LEU A 172 13.90 1.51 -24.31
N TRP A 173 13.04 1.80 -25.27
CA TRP A 173 13.48 1.89 -26.65
C TRP A 173 14.45 3.09 -26.79
N LYS A 174 15.75 2.81 -26.80
CA LYS A 174 16.67 3.73 -27.44
C LYS A 174 16.51 3.53 -28.93
N LYS A 175 15.99 4.53 -29.67
CA LYS A 175 16.20 4.58 -31.10
C LYS A 175 17.69 4.49 -31.33
N LEU A 176 18.16 3.33 -31.80
CA LEU A 176 19.48 3.15 -32.38
C LEU A 176 19.41 3.76 -33.78
N PHE A 177 19.69 5.04 -33.89
CA PHE A 177 20.17 5.72 -35.10
C PHE A 177 20.83 7.04 -34.67
#